data_fbdc3e67ff79dd819fb5376b82213ac9
#
_entry.id   fbdc3e67ff79dd819fb5376b82213ac9
#
_cell.length_a   1.000
_cell.length_b   1.000
_cell.length_c   1.000
_cell.angle_alpha   90.00
_cell.angle_beta   90.00
_cell.angle_gamma   90.00
#
_symmetry.space_group_name_H-M   'P 1'
#
loop_
_entity.id
_entity.type
_entity.pdbx_description
1 polymer ?
#
loop_
_entity_poly.entity_id
_entity_poly.type
_entity_poly.pdbx_seq_one_letter_code
_entity_poly.pdbx_strand_id
1 'polypeptide(L)'
;MASIIKGYQCVLAVSSKSSQDKIDMLRAMGATVYVCPGHVKADDPRSYYQVAKRLHSETKGSVYINQYFNELNTEAHFRTTGPEIWKQTSGKVTHLVAASGTGGTISGIGRYLKSKNENIKIIGVDAYGSVLKKFHETSEFDENEIYPYLIEGLGKNLIPSTTYFEYIDHFEKVTDEDSAHSAREITKSEGLFVGYTSGAALQAIRQLNQQNQFFDTESVVVVVFCDHGSRYMSKIYSDQWMKEQGFFDAKHLQYEKATEYIT
;
A
#
# COMPACT_ATOMS: atom_id res chain seq x y z
N MET A 1 -13.14 7.40 -10.27
CA MET A 1 -13.94 8.60 -9.86
C MET A 1 -13.55 9.85 -10.64
N ALA A 2 -12.31 10.34 -10.58
CA ALA A 2 -11.91 11.58 -11.30
C ALA A 2 -12.24 11.54 -12.82
N SER A 3 -11.96 10.42 -13.49
CA SER A 3 -12.29 10.23 -14.91
C SER A 3 -13.79 10.36 -15.19
N ILE A 4 -14.62 9.78 -14.34
CA ILE A 4 -16.10 9.86 -14.48
C ILE A 4 -16.56 11.30 -14.35
N ILE A 5 -16.10 12.01 -13.31
CA ILE A 5 -16.48 13.42 -13.06
C ILE A 5 -16.05 14.32 -14.23
N LYS A 6 -14.93 14.00 -14.88
CA LYS A 6 -14.37 14.75 -16.00
C LYS A 6 -14.87 14.27 -17.38
N GLY A 7 -15.71 13.25 -17.44
CA GLY A 7 -16.24 12.68 -18.69
C GLY A 7 -15.20 11.90 -19.51
N TYR A 8 -14.12 11.43 -18.90
CA TYR A 8 -13.10 10.62 -19.55
C TYR A 8 -13.40 9.11 -19.45
N GLN A 9 -13.11 8.39 -20.51
CA GLN A 9 -13.04 6.93 -20.45
C GLN A 9 -11.83 6.51 -19.62
N CYS A 10 -12.02 5.53 -18.75
CA CYS A 10 -10.96 5.02 -17.87
C CYS A 10 -10.60 3.59 -18.26
N VAL A 11 -9.32 3.37 -18.58
CA VAL A 11 -8.77 2.05 -18.88
C VAL A 11 -7.68 1.75 -17.86
N LEU A 12 -7.75 0.58 -17.22
CA LEU A 12 -6.85 0.19 -16.15
C LEU A 12 -6.23 -1.18 -16.43
N ALA A 13 -4.92 -1.28 -16.32
CA ALA A 13 -4.21 -2.54 -16.23
C ALA A 13 -3.87 -2.81 -14.77
N VAL A 14 -4.31 -3.94 -14.23
CA VAL A 14 -4.15 -4.34 -12.83
C VAL A 14 -3.48 -5.70 -12.72
N SER A 15 -2.78 -5.95 -11.64
CA SER A 15 -2.19 -7.27 -11.37
C SER A 15 -3.28 -8.29 -11.01
N SER A 16 -3.12 -9.55 -11.41
CA SER A 16 -3.95 -10.68 -10.95
C SER A 16 -3.91 -10.91 -9.43
N LYS A 17 -2.97 -10.26 -8.75
CA LYS A 17 -2.91 -10.20 -7.29
C LYS A 17 -4.04 -9.34 -6.68
N SER A 18 -4.66 -8.47 -7.46
CA SER A 18 -5.76 -7.61 -6.99
C SER A 18 -6.97 -8.43 -6.57
N SER A 19 -7.64 -8.02 -5.48
CA SER A 19 -8.86 -8.66 -5.03
C SER A 19 -9.98 -8.57 -6.08
N GLN A 20 -10.85 -9.57 -6.12
CA GLN A 20 -12.02 -9.53 -6.98
C GLN A 20 -12.91 -8.32 -6.66
N ASP A 21 -13.04 -7.98 -5.38
CA ASP A 21 -13.78 -6.81 -4.90
C ASP A 21 -13.32 -5.50 -5.58
N LYS A 22 -11.99 -5.31 -5.73
CA LYS A 22 -11.42 -4.14 -6.43
C LYS A 22 -11.75 -4.16 -7.92
N ILE A 23 -11.61 -5.30 -8.57
CA ILE A 23 -11.88 -5.45 -10.01
C ILE A 23 -13.35 -5.14 -10.29
N ASP A 24 -14.26 -5.70 -9.50
CA ASP A 24 -15.70 -5.52 -9.66
C ASP A 24 -16.12 -4.07 -9.39
N MET A 25 -15.55 -3.45 -8.36
CA MET A 25 -15.78 -2.02 -8.08
C MET A 25 -15.33 -1.13 -9.26
N LEU A 26 -14.17 -1.37 -9.85
CA LEU A 26 -13.68 -0.59 -10.99
C LEU A 26 -14.59 -0.76 -12.21
N ARG A 27 -15.03 -2.00 -12.49
CA ARG A 27 -15.98 -2.30 -13.58
C ARG A 27 -17.35 -1.65 -13.33
N ALA A 28 -17.87 -1.74 -12.12
CA ALA A 28 -19.14 -1.11 -11.75
C ALA A 28 -19.09 0.42 -11.92
N MET A 29 -17.92 1.04 -11.77
CA MET A 29 -17.67 2.45 -12.05
C MET A 29 -17.48 2.77 -13.54
N GLY A 30 -17.62 1.79 -14.44
CA GLY A 30 -17.51 1.99 -15.89
C GLY A 30 -16.07 1.97 -16.43
N ALA A 31 -15.08 1.53 -15.65
CA ALA A 31 -13.73 1.36 -16.17
C ALA A 31 -13.59 0.07 -16.98
N THR A 32 -12.80 0.11 -18.06
CA THR A 32 -12.30 -1.08 -18.74
C THR A 32 -11.09 -1.60 -17.96
N VAL A 33 -11.15 -2.85 -17.50
CA VAL A 33 -10.09 -3.43 -16.64
C VAL A 33 -9.43 -4.61 -17.34
N TYR A 34 -8.11 -4.53 -17.51
CA TYR A 34 -7.25 -5.62 -18.00
C TYR A 34 -6.52 -6.23 -16.80
N VAL A 35 -6.74 -7.51 -16.55
CA VAL A 35 -6.06 -8.26 -15.48
C VAL A 35 -4.82 -8.92 -16.06
N CYS A 36 -3.66 -8.55 -15.52
CA CYS A 36 -2.35 -8.98 -16.00
C CYS A 36 -1.69 -9.94 -14.99
N PRO A 37 -0.83 -10.89 -15.44
CA PRO A 37 -0.13 -11.79 -14.55
C PRO A 37 0.68 -11.03 -13.47
N GLY A 38 0.50 -11.42 -12.20
CA GLY A 38 1.17 -10.79 -11.08
C GLY A 38 2.59 -11.29 -10.78
N HIS A 39 3.00 -12.40 -11.43
CA HIS A 39 4.26 -13.11 -11.18
C HIS A 39 5.34 -12.86 -12.24
N VAL A 40 5.07 -11.97 -13.20
CA VAL A 40 6.02 -11.65 -14.28
C VAL A 40 6.90 -10.45 -13.91
N LYS A 41 8.10 -10.37 -14.52
CA LYS A 41 8.99 -9.22 -14.39
C LYS A 41 8.33 -7.94 -14.93
N ALA A 42 8.77 -6.79 -14.47
CA ALA A 42 8.19 -5.50 -14.87
C ALA A 42 8.34 -5.18 -16.37
N ASP A 43 9.35 -5.71 -17.03
CA ASP A 43 9.64 -5.55 -18.45
C ASP A 43 8.94 -6.60 -19.34
N ASP A 44 8.34 -7.67 -18.74
CA ASP A 44 7.55 -8.65 -19.49
C ASP A 44 6.38 -7.95 -20.21
N PRO A 45 6.16 -8.20 -21.52
CA PRO A 45 5.06 -7.59 -22.27
C PRO A 45 3.67 -7.81 -21.68
N ARG A 46 3.48 -8.87 -20.87
CA ARG A 46 2.23 -9.18 -20.17
C ARG A 46 2.07 -8.47 -18.85
N SER A 47 3.13 -7.82 -18.34
CA SER A 47 3.06 -7.06 -17.08
C SER A 47 2.05 -5.91 -17.20
N TYR A 48 1.39 -5.57 -16.12
CA TYR A 48 0.44 -4.45 -16.13
C TYR A 48 1.12 -3.11 -16.48
N TYR A 49 2.42 -2.97 -16.26
CA TYR A 49 3.20 -1.81 -16.71
C TYR A 49 3.27 -1.72 -18.24
N GLN A 50 3.63 -2.83 -18.91
CA GLN A 50 3.80 -2.85 -20.37
C GLN A 50 2.44 -2.85 -21.08
N VAL A 51 1.44 -3.56 -20.52
CA VAL A 51 0.06 -3.52 -21.03
C VAL A 51 -0.49 -2.10 -21.00
N ALA A 52 -0.32 -1.35 -19.91
CA ALA A 52 -0.78 0.04 -19.83
C ALA A 52 -0.08 0.95 -20.86
N LYS A 53 1.23 0.79 -21.07
CA LYS A 53 1.98 1.53 -22.10
C LYS A 53 1.48 1.19 -23.51
N ARG A 54 1.28 -0.09 -23.81
CA ARG A 54 0.78 -0.55 -25.10
C ARG A 54 -0.62 0.01 -25.39
N LEU A 55 -1.56 -0.11 -24.43
CA LEU A 55 -2.91 0.42 -24.57
C LEU A 55 -2.91 1.94 -24.84
N HIS A 56 -2.01 2.67 -24.17
CA HIS A 56 -1.83 4.09 -24.44
C HIS A 56 -1.35 4.34 -25.88
N SER A 57 -0.33 3.61 -26.34
CA SER A 57 0.21 3.77 -27.71
C SER A 57 -0.81 3.43 -28.81
N GLU A 58 -1.72 2.49 -28.54
CA GLU A 58 -2.77 2.03 -29.46
C GLU A 58 -4.03 2.94 -29.42
N THR A 59 -4.18 3.79 -28.39
CA THR A 59 -5.38 4.61 -28.18
C THR A 59 -5.10 6.08 -28.47
N LYS A 60 -5.53 6.56 -29.65
CA LYS A 60 -5.35 7.97 -30.04
C LYS A 60 -6.06 8.92 -29.05
N GLY A 61 -5.37 9.95 -28.62
CA GLY A 61 -5.88 10.95 -27.70
C GLY A 61 -5.93 10.52 -26.22
N SER A 62 -5.40 9.34 -25.90
CA SER A 62 -5.29 8.90 -24.50
C SER A 62 -4.19 9.65 -23.75
N VAL A 63 -4.31 9.67 -22.42
CA VAL A 63 -3.28 10.20 -21.51
C VAL A 63 -2.80 9.05 -20.63
N TYR A 64 -1.49 8.80 -20.65
CA TYR A 64 -0.84 7.83 -19.76
C TYR A 64 -0.41 8.53 -18.47
N ILE A 65 -1.10 8.23 -17.37
CA ILE A 65 -0.85 8.88 -16.06
C ILE A 65 0.52 8.50 -15.49
N ASN A 66 0.99 7.29 -15.78
CA ASN A 66 2.32 6.80 -15.39
C ASN A 66 2.62 6.96 -13.89
N GLN A 67 1.77 6.42 -13.04
CA GLN A 67 1.77 6.58 -11.59
C GLN A 67 3.13 6.34 -10.91
N TYR A 68 4.00 5.51 -11.50
CA TYR A 68 5.31 5.13 -10.93
C TYR A 68 6.44 6.12 -11.23
N PHE A 69 6.24 6.96 -12.26
CA PHE A 69 7.28 7.85 -12.76
C PHE A 69 6.77 9.29 -12.97
N ASN A 70 5.57 9.59 -12.51
CA ASN A 70 4.96 10.91 -12.60
C ASN A 70 5.10 11.66 -11.28
N GLU A 71 5.91 12.68 -11.22
CA GLU A 71 6.17 13.50 -10.03
C GLU A 71 4.90 14.11 -9.40
N LEU A 72 3.85 14.30 -10.19
CA LEU A 72 2.56 14.78 -9.66
C LEU A 72 1.96 13.84 -8.60
N ASN A 73 2.35 12.56 -8.59
CA ASN A 73 1.98 11.61 -7.54
C ASN A 73 2.54 12.08 -6.19
N THR A 74 3.83 12.39 -6.13
CA THR A 74 4.50 12.89 -4.91
C THR A 74 4.05 14.31 -4.57
N GLU A 75 3.94 15.17 -5.57
CA GLU A 75 3.54 16.57 -5.40
C GLU A 75 2.13 16.71 -4.82
N ALA A 76 1.20 15.83 -5.19
CA ALA A 76 -0.14 15.82 -4.62
C ALA A 76 -0.10 15.68 -3.09
N HIS A 77 0.67 14.72 -2.57
CA HIS A 77 0.80 14.48 -1.13
C HIS A 77 1.60 15.57 -0.41
N PHE A 78 2.59 16.15 -1.09
CA PHE A 78 3.34 17.31 -0.58
C PHE A 78 2.42 18.52 -0.36
N ARG A 79 1.47 18.76 -1.29
CA ARG A 79 0.56 19.93 -1.22
C ARG A 79 -0.69 19.69 -0.38
N THR A 80 -1.06 18.44 -0.11
CA THR A 80 -2.31 18.12 0.59
C THR A 80 -2.08 17.33 1.86
N THR A 81 -1.72 16.06 1.78
CA THR A 81 -1.65 15.13 2.91
C THR A 81 -0.61 15.54 3.96
N GLY A 82 0.57 15.98 3.51
CA GLY A 82 1.63 16.47 4.41
C GLY A 82 1.19 17.67 5.25
N PRO A 83 0.69 18.76 4.63
CA PRO A 83 0.11 19.90 5.36
C PRO A 83 -1.02 19.54 6.30
N GLU A 84 -1.89 18.62 5.90
CA GLU A 84 -3.01 18.15 6.70
C GLU A 84 -2.54 17.44 7.97
N ILE A 85 -1.60 16.51 7.87
CA ILE A 85 -0.99 15.82 9.01
C ILE A 85 -0.33 16.83 9.96
N TRP A 86 0.47 17.75 9.44
CA TRP A 86 1.12 18.79 10.23
C TRP A 86 0.13 19.62 11.02
N LYS A 87 -0.96 20.04 10.36
CA LYS A 87 -2.02 20.84 10.98
C LYS A 87 -2.77 20.05 12.05
N GLN A 88 -3.19 18.82 11.75
CA GLN A 88 -3.97 17.98 12.66
C GLN A 88 -3.19 17.57 13.92
N THR A 89 -1.88 17.39 13.78
CA THR A 89 -1.00 17.10 14.92
C THR A 89 -0.53 18.37 15.65
N SER A 90 -0.93 19.54 15.18
CA SER A 90 -0.43 20.84 15.70
C SER A 90 1.11 20.93 15.69
N GLY A 91 1.73 20.31 14.66
CA GLY A 91 3.19 20.25 14.52
C GLY A 91 3.91 19.31 15.49
N LYS A 92 3.19 18.48 16.23
CA LYS A 92 3.77 17.58 17.24
C LYS A 92 4.17 16.20 16.67
N VAL A 93 3.89 15.92 15.42
CA VAL A 93 4.27 14.64 14.80
C VAL A 93 5.79 14.42 14.89
N THR A 94 6.19 13.26 15.41
CA THR A 94 7.61 12.86 15.53
C THR A 94 7.96 11.74 14.54
N HIS A 95 6.98 10.88 14.20
CA HIS A 95 7.16 9.75 13.32
C HIS A 95 6.00 9.65 12.33
N LEU A 96 6.32 9.35 11.08
CA LEU A 96 5.36 8.96 10.04
C LEU A 96 5.63 7.50 9.67
N VAL A 97 4.58 6.67 9.64
CA VAL A 97 4.65 5.30 9.14
C VAL A 97 3.70 5.14 7.96
N ALA A 98 4.21 4.76 6.82
CA ALA A 98 3.41 4.61 5.61
C ALA A 98 3.87 3.43 4.74
N ALA A 99 2.90 2.70 4.20
CA ALA A 99 3.14 1.66 3.22
C ALA A 99 3.73 2.25 1.93
N SER A 100 4.78 1.63 1.39
CA SER A 100 5.42 2.07 0.16
C SER A 100 5.11 1.13 -1.00
N GLY A 101 4.32 1.60 -1.95
CA GLY A 101 4.09 0.97 -3.24
C GLY A 101 4.78 1.78 -4.35
N THR A 102 4.12 2.82 -4.87
CA THR A 102 4.76 3.77 -5.81
C THR A 102 5.73 4.72 -5.11
N GLY A 103 5.63 4.83 -3.79
CA GLY A 103 6.41 5.78 -2.99
C GLY A 103 5.84 7.20 -2.95
N GLY A 104 4.88 7.55 -3.83
CA GLY A 104 4.38 8.92 -3.91
C GLY A 104 3.81 9.47 -2.61
N THR A 105 3.07 8.66 -1.87
CA THR A 105 2.48 9.06 -0.59
C THR A 105 3.55 9.36 0.46
N ILE A 106 4.42 8.37 0.73
CA ILE A 106 5.45 8.52 1.78
C ILE A 106 6.45 9.62 1.42
N SER A 107 6.84 9.71 0.14
CA SER A 107 7.80 10.72 -0.34
C SER A 107 7.22 12.14 -0.26
N GLY A 108 5.97 12.32 -0.68
CA GLY A 108 5.33 13.63 -0.63
C GLY A 108 5.10 14.11 0.80
N ILE A 109 4.59 13.24 1.67
CA ILE A 109 4.40 13.56 3.08
C ILE A 109 5.76 13.78 3.76
N GLY A 110 6.72 12.86 3.57
CA GLY A 110 8.05 12.93 4.17
C GLY A 110 8.79 14.22 3.81
N ARG A 111 8.82 14.56 2.53
CA ARG A 111 9.39 15.83 2.04
C ARG A 111 8.75 17.04 2.71
N TYR A 112 7.42 17.05 2.85
CA TYR A 112 6.73 18.16 3.52
C TYR A 112 7.07 18.22 5.02
N LEU A 113 6.96 17.11 5.73
CA LEU A 113 7.19 17.08 7.18
C LEU A 113 8.65 17.44 7.51
N LYS A 114 9.62 16.90 6.77
CA LYS A 114 11.04 17.26 6.93
C LYS A 114 11.33 18.73 6.61
N SER A 115 10.57 19.36 5.71
CA SER A 115 10.66 20.80 5.49
C SER A 115 10.19 21.64 6.70
N LYS A 116 9.41 21.05 7.61
CA LYS A 116 8.95 21.69 8.85
C LYS A 116 9.87 21.37 10.04
N ASN A 117 10.30 20.13 10.13
CA ASN A 117 11.23 19.67 11.15
C ASN A 117 12.00 18.45 10.60
N GLU A 118 13.30 18.60 10.35
CA GLU A 118 14.16 17.55 9.79
C GLU A 118 14.31 16.32 10.70
N ASN A 119 14.07 16.47 12.01
CA ASN A 119 14.16 15.38 12.98
C ASN A 119 12.98 14.41 12.92
N ILE A 120 11.90 14.73 12.22
CA ILE A 120 10.77 13.82 12.05
C ILE A 120 11.24 12.56 11.32
N LYS A 121 10.98 11.39 11.91
CA LYS A 121 11.35 10.10 11.34
C LYS A 121 10.29 9.61 10.36
N ILE A 122 10.72 9.31 9.15
CA ILE A 122 9.86 8.78 8.08
C ILE A 122 10.17 7.30 7.90
N ILE A 123 9.20 6.45 8.17
CA ILE A 123 9.33 5.01 8.17
C ILE A 123 8.49 4.43 7.04
N GLY A 124 9.16 3.85 6.06
CA GLY A 124 8.56 3.09 4.98
C GLY A 124 8.23 1.67 5.43
N VAL A 125 7.08 1.16 5.02
CA VAL A 125 6.75 -0.25 5.19
C VAL A 125 6.90 -0.94 3.84
N ASP A 126 7.59 -2.09 3.85
CA ASP A 126 7.89 -2.89 2.66
C ASP A 126 7.47 -4.35 2.88
N ALA A 127 7.33 -5.10 1.80
CA ALA A 127 7.00 -6.53 1.87
C ALA A 127 8.24 -7.40 1.67
N TYR A 128 8.26 -8.58 2.27
CA TYR A 128 9.13 -9.64 1.81
C TYR A 128 8.76 -10.00 0.37
N GLY A 129 9.76 -10.05 -0.52
CA GLY A 129 9.56 -10.17 -1.97
C GLY A 129 9.61 -8.85 -2.73
N SER A 130 9.93 -7.75 -2.04
CA SER A 130 10.12 -6.41 -2.60
C SER A 130 11.55 -5.92 -2.45
N VAL A 131 11.98 -5.08 -3.39
CA VAL A 131 13.34 -4.54 -3.47
C VAL A 131 13.56 -3.22 -2.72
N LEU A 132 12.50 -2.57 -2.20
CA LEU A 132 12.61 -1.18 -1.73
C LEU A 132 13.51 -1.02 -0.51
N LYS A 133 13.37 -1.89 0.51
CA LYS A 133 14.23 -1.84 1.71
C LYS A 133 15.69 -2.05 1.34
N LYS A 134 16.01 -3.10 0.57
CA LYS A 134 17.37 -3.42 0.16
C LYS A 134 17.99 -2.25 -0.62
N PHE A 135 17.23 -1.69 -1.56
CA PHE A 135 17.69 -0.54 -2.34
C PHE A 135 17.94 0.70 -1.45
N HIS A 136 17.07 0.97 -0.48
CA HIS A 136 17.26 2.07 0.47
C HIS A 136 18.56 1.91 1.28
N GLU A 137 18.87 0.69 1.71
CA GLU A 137 20.03 0.42 2.56
C GLU A 137 21.36 0.38 1.79
N THR A 138 21.34 -0.05 0.52
CA THR A 138 22.55 -0.36 -0.24
C THR A 138 22.71 0.41 -1.53
N SER A 139 21.65 1.06 -2.01
CA SER A 139 21.53 1.66 -3.36
C SER A 139 21.71 0.65 -4.50
N GLU A 140 21.62 -0.65 -4.21
CA GLU A 140 21.74 -1.73 -5.18
C GLU A 140 20.37 -2.36 -5.45
N PHE A 141 20.06 -2.56 -6.74
CA PHE A 141 18.88 -3.32 -7.15
C PHE A 141 19.21 -4.82 -7.14
N ASP A 142 18.61 -5.56 -6.20
CA ASP A 142 18.85 -6.99 -6.05
C ASP A 142 17.62 -7.80 -6.51
N GLU A 143 17.75 -8.49 -7.65
CA GLU A 143 16.67 -9.35 -8.18
C GLU A 143 16.36 -10.54 -7.26
N ASN A 144 17.27 -10.95 -6.37
CA ASN A 144 17.03 -12.06 -5.44
C ASN A 144 16.00 -11.70 -4.35
N GLU A 145 15.77 -10.41 -4.12
CA GLU A 145 14.69 -9.93 -3.24
C GLU A 145 13.31 -10.12 -3.84
N ILE A 146 13.20 -10.46 -5.16
CA ILE A 146 11.92 -10.52 -5.87
C ILE A 146 11.35 -11.93 -5.84
N TYR A 147 10.29 -12.12 -5.06
CA TYR A 147 9.50 -13.34 -5.03
C TYR A 147 8.03 -13.04 -4.72
N PRO A 148 7.10 -13.97 -4.95
CA PRO A 148 5.66 -13.72 -4.74
C PRO A 148 5.32 -13.40 -3.30
N TYR A 149 4.43 -12.44 -3.11
CA TYR A 149 3.79 -12.06 -1.84
C TYR A 149 2.34 -11.60 -2.11
N LEU A 150 1.50 -11.54 -1.08
CA LEU A 150 0.05 -11.37 -1.21
C LEU A 150 -0.45 -9.95 -0.94
N ILE A 151 0.27 -9.15 -0.15
CA ILE A 151 -0.16 -7.78 0.17
C ILE A 151 -0.29 -6.95 -1.10
N GLU A 152 -1.48 -6.38 -1.31
CA GLU A 152 -1.75 -5.50 -2.43
C GLU A 152 -1.40 -4.06 -2.09
N GLY A 153 -0.75 -3.36 -3.01
CA GLY A 153 -0.40 -1.95 -2.84
C GLY A 153 0.89 -1.69 -2.06
N LEU A 154 1.56 -2.73 -1.58
CA LEU A 154 2.83 -2.67 -0.87
C LEU A 154 3.94 -3.31 -1.70
N GLY A 155 5.16 -2.82 -1.57
CA GLY A 155 6.34 -3.39 -2.20
C GLY A 155 6.40 -3.25 -3.71
N LYS A 156 7.59 -3.47 -4.29
CA LYS A 156 7.86 -3.38 -5.73
C LYS A 156 8.96 -4.34 -6.18
N ASN A 157 8.89 -4.66 -7.49
CA ASN A 157 9.92 -5.38 -8.24
C ASN A 157 10.66 -4.46 -9.24
N LEU A 158 10.60 -3.17 -9.00
CA LEU A 158 11.32 -2.09 -9.70
C LEU A 158 11.46 -0.91 -8.75
N ILE A 159 12.30 0.06 -9.09
CA ILE A 159 12.46 1.29 -8.32
C ILE A 159 11.64 2.39 -8.98
N PRO A 160 10.52 2.85 -8.36
CA PRO A 160 9.75 3.97 -8.87
C PRO A 160 10.50 5.28 -8.68
N SER A 161 10.51 6.18 -9.67
CA SER A 161 11.10 7.52 -9.51
C SER A 161 10.32 8.42 -8.57
N THR A 162 9.11 8.02 -8.19
CA THR A 162 8.27 8.71 -7.19
C THR A 162 8.59 8.30 -5.75
N THR A 163 9.55 7.38 -5.53
CA THR A 163 10.09 7.07 -4.21
C THR A 163 11.34 7.91 -3.98
N TYR A 164 11.24 8.93 -3.15
CA TYR A 164 12.34 9.83 -2.77
C TYR A 164 13.01 9.30 -1.51
N PHE A 165 13.96 8.38 -1.68
CA PHE A 165 14.62 7.67 -0.60
C PHE A 165 15.35 8.61 0.37
N GLU A 166 15.79 9.76 -0.08
CA GLU A 166 16.44 10.79 0.72
C GLU A 166 15.57 11.39 1.83
N TYR A 167 14.24 11.23 1.74
CA TYR A 167 13.31 11.67 2.78
C TYR A 167 12.85 10.53 3.70
N ILE A 168 13.29 9.30 3.46
CA ILE A 168 12.87 8.12 4.23
C ILE A 168 14.04 7.68 5.11
N ASP A 169 13.83 7.64 6.43
CA ASP A 169 14.89 7.30 7.39
C ASP A 169 15.05 5.78 7.58
N HIS A 170 13.99 5.01 7.40
CA HIS A 170 13.99 3.58 7.65
C HIS A 170 12.94 2.86 6.81
N PHE A 171 13.22 1.59 6.46
CA PHE A 171 12.22 0.68 5.91
C PHE A 171 12.10 -0.56 6.80
N GLU A 172 10.87 -0.94 7.14
CA GLU A 172 10.57 -2.17 7.85
C GLU A 172 9.84 -3.15 6.95
N LYS A 173 10.32 -4.42 6.87
CA LYS A 173 9.62 -5.48 6.13
C LYS A 173 8.64 -6.21 7.04
N VAL A 174 7.48 -6.53 6.48
CA VAL A 174 6.41 -7.26 7.15
C VAL A 174 5.97 -8.46 6.32
N THR A 175 5.46 -9.50 7.00
CA THR A 175 4.90 -10.67 6.35
C THR A 175 3.46 -10.44 5.91
N ASP A 176 3.00 -11.25 4.95
CA ASP A 176 1.61 -11.26 4.51
C ASP A 176 0.68 -11.64 5.66
N GLU A 177 1.03 -12.68 6.41
CA GLU A 177 0.24 -13.21 7.53
C GLU A 177 0.05 -12.18 8.65
N ASP A 178 1.15 -11.64 9.18
CA ASP A 178 1.09 -10.65 10.27
C ASP A 178 0.29 -9.41 9.86
N SER A 179 0.44 -8.98 8.61
CA SER A 179 -0.29 -7.83 8.08
C SER A 179 -1.79 -8.08 7.99
N ALA A 180 -2.20 -9.30 7.58
CA ALA A 180 -3.59 -9.70 7.52
C ALA A 180 -4.23 -9.73 8.92
N HIS A 181 -3.54 -10.35 9.87
CA HIS A 181 -4.01 -10.40 11.26
C HIS A 181 -4.09 -9.02 11.90
N SER A 182 -3.08 -8.16 11.69
CA SER A 182 -3.10 -6.79 12.21
C SER A 182 -4.24 -5.95 11.64
N ALA A 183 -4.59 -6.11 10.35
CA ALA A 183 -5.76 -5.42 9.77
C ALA A 183 -7.08 -5.88 10.41
N ARG A 184 -7.24 -7.20 10.61
CA ARG A 184 -8.42 -7.76 11.29
C ARG A 184 -8.51 -7.31 12.74
N GLU A 185 -7.39 -7.21 13.43
CA GLU A 185 -7.33 -6.76 14.82
C GLU A 185 -7.76 -5.29 14.95
N ILE A 186 -7.18 -4.36 14.16
CA ILE A 186 -7.61 -2.95 14.15
C ILE A 186 -9.12 -2.84 13.96
N THR A 187 -9.66 -3.61 13.01
CA THR A 187 -11.09 -3.58 12.71
C THR A 187 -11.94 -3.97 13.92
N LYS A 188 -11.47 -4.91 14.73
CA LYS A 188 -12.20 -5.39 15.92
C LYS A 188 -12.02 -4.53 17.15
N SER A 189 -10.77 -4.10 17.41
CA SER A 189 -10.44 -3.35 18.62
C SER A 189 -10.84 -1.88 18.50
N GLU A 190 -10.67 -1.29 17.33
CA GLU A 190 -10.84 0.15 17.12
C GLU A 190 -12.09 0.50 16.29
N GLY A 191 -12.77 -0.49 15.71
CA GLY A 191 -13.88 -0.24 14.80
C GLY A 191 -13.47 0.40 13.46
N LEU A 192 -12.18 0.40 13.13
CA LEU A 192 -11.65 0.95 11.88
C LEU A 192 -11.55 -0.15 10.83
N PHE A 193 -12.48 -0.16 9.88
CA PHE A 193 -12.50 -1.16 8.81
C PHE A 193 -11.46 -0.82 7.73
N VAL A 194 -10.22 -1.28 7.93
CA VAL A 194 -9.04 -0.87 7.15
C VAL A 194 -8.61 -1.93 6.13
N GLY A 195 -7.84 -1.50 5.12
CA GLY A 195 -7.27 -2.40 4.12
C GLY A 195 -5.98 -3.09 4.56
N TYR A 196 -5.46 -3.95 3.69
CA TYR A 196 -4.32 -4.84 3.96
C TYR A 196 -3.04 -4.07 4.32
N THR A 197 -2.74 -3.00 3.58
CA THR A 197 -1.55 -2.16 3.84
C THR A 197 -1.62 -1.39 5.16
N SER A 198 -2.81 -1.17 5.70
CA SER A 198 -2.99 -0.57 7.03
C SER A 198 -2.58 -1.54 8.13
N GLY A 199 -2.91 -2.83 7.97
CA GLY A 199 -2.41 -3.89 8.85
C GLY A 199 -0.89 -4.00 8.78
N ALA A 200 -0.33 -3.93 7.58
CA ALA A 200 1.12 -3.90 7.37
C ALA A 200 1.79 -2.73 8.12
N ALA A 201 1.19 -1.55 8.07
CA ALA A 201 1.73 -0.37 8.75
C ALA A 201 1.69 -0.51 10.29
N LEU A 202 0.60 -1.06 10.85
CA LEU A 202 0.55 -1.35 12.30
C LEU A 202 1.56 -2.43 12.69
N GLN A 203 1.70 -3.48 11.89
CA GLN A 203 2.67 -4.55 12.17
C GLN A 203 4.11 -4.02 12.19
N ALA A 204 4.47 -3.14 11.24
CA ALA A 204 5.78 -2.51 11.24
C ALA A 204 6.06 -1.71 12.52
N ILE A 205 5.06 -0.96 13.01
CA ILE A 205 5.16 -0.23 14.29
C ILE A 205 5.44 -1.21 15.44
N ARG A 206 4.73 -2.33 15.50
CA ARG A 206 4.90 -3.34 16.55
C ARG A 206 6.31 -3.96 16.54
N GLN A 207 6.79 -4.33 15.36
CA GLN A 207 8.13 -4.89 15.18
C GLN A 207 9.20 -3.91 15.65
N LEU A 208 9.12 -2.66 15.23
CA LEU A 208 10.08 -1.61 15.61
C LEU A 208 10.06 -1.35 17.12
N ASN A 209 8.87 -1.30 17.73
CA ASN A 209 8.75 -1.07 19.17
C ASN A 209 9.29 -2.24 19.99
N GLN A 210 9.09 -3.48 19.54
CA GLN A 210 9.60 -4.68 20.24
C GLN A 210 11.11 -4.86 20.12
N GLN A 211 11.66 -4.56 18.95
CA GLN A 211 13.08 -4.83 18.68
C GLN A 211 14.02 -3.77 19.25
N ASN A 212 13.66 -2.50 19.20
CA ASN A 212 14.60 -1.41 19.42
C ASN A 212 14.10 -0.28 20.34
N GLN A 213 12.92 -0.40 20.94
CA GLN A 213 12.27 0.71 21.64
C GLN A 213 12.30 2.00 20.78
N PHE A 214 11.91 1.85 19.52
CA PHE A 214 11.99 2.89 18.49
C PHE A 214 11.15 4.11 18.84
N PHE A 215 10.14 3.90 19.64
CA PHE A 215 9.20 4.92 20.11
C PHE A 215 9.28 5.04 21.64
N ASP A 216 9.11 6.25 22.14
CA ASP A 216 9.05 6.60 23.55
C ASP A 216 7.71 7.22 23.93
N THR A 217 7.57 7.64 25.18
CA THR A 217 6.34 8.27 25.71
C THR A 217 6.02 9.64 25.09
N GLU A 218 7.00 10.29 24.50
CA GLU A 218 6.86 11.60 23.84
C GLU A 218 6.60 11.45 22.33
N SER A 219 6.65 10.22 21.82
CA SER A 219 6.47 9.96 20.40
C SER A 219 5.02 10.18 19.96
N VAL A 220 4.84 11.04 18.96
CA VAL A 220 3.57 11.22 18.24
C VAL A 220 3.70 10.55 16.87
N VAL A 221 3.20 9.31 16.79
CA VAL A 221 3.29 8.46 15.61
C VAL A 221 2.05 8.61 14.76
N VAL A 222 2.21 9.11 13.53
CA VAL A 222 1.15 9.14 12.53
C VAL A 222 1.30 7.94 11.62
N VAL A 223 0.26 7.12 11.52
CA VAL A 223 0.19 5.99 10.60
C VAL A 223 -0.82 6.25 9.49
N VAL A 224 -0.43 5.96 8.24
CA VAL A 224 -1.32 6.16 7.09
C VAL A 224 -2.10 4.89 6.81
N PHE A 225 -3.42 4.92 7.04
CA PHE A 225 -4.36 3.89 6.61
C PHE A 225 -4.92 4.24 5.24
N CYS A 226 -4.38 3.59 4.20
CA CYS A 226 -4.53 4.03 2.82
C CYS A 226 -5.91 3.76 2.22
N ASP A 227 -6.58 2.66 2.62
CA ASP A 227 -7.84 2.27 2.04
C ASP A 227 -8.74 1.47 2.99
N HIS A 228 -9.96 1.24 2.53
CA HIS A 228 -11.04 0.65 3.33
C HIS A 228 -11.10 -0.87 3.14
N GLY A 229 -11.45 -1.60 4.21
CA GLY A 229 -11.52 -3.06 4.27
C GLY A 229 -12.51 -3.71 3.29
N SER A 230 -13.54 -2.97 2.85
CA SER A 230 -14.51 -3.47 1.86
C SER A 230 -13.88 -3.89 0.52
N ARG A 231 -12.64 -3.50 0.25
CA ARG A 231 -11.88 -3.93 -0.93
C ARG A 231 -11.21 -5.28 -0.76
N TYR A 232 -11.39 -5.93 0.39
CA TYR A 232 -10.68 -7.16 0.79
C TYR A 232 -11.62 -8.20 1.43
N MET A 233 -12.93 -8.10 1.19
CA MET A 233 -13.92 -9.04 1.71
C MET A 233 -13.67 -10.46 1.22
N SER A 234 -13.21 -10.60 -0.02
CA SER A 234 -12.85 -11.89 -0.63
C SER A 234 -11.44 -12.38 -0.26
N LYS A 235 -10.69 -11.63 0.59
CA LYS A 235 -9.32 -11.94 1.02
C LYS A 235 -9.17 -11.91 2.54
N ILE A 236 -8.43 -10.95 3.09
CA ILE A 236 -8.07 -10.91 4.52
C ILE A 236 -9.27 -10.89 5.47
N TYR A 237 -10.46 -10.56 5.00
CA TYR A 237 -11.70 -10.62 5.78
C TYR A 237 -12.54 -11.89 5.51
N SER A 238 -12.09 -12.78 4.62
CA SER A 238 -12.64 -14.11 4.40
C SER A 238 -11.86 -15.14 5.22
N ASP A 239 -12.52 -15.85 6.13
CA ASP A 239 -11.87 -16.91 6.91
C ASP A 239 -11.46 -18.08 6.02
N GLN A 240 -12.25 -18.37 4.98
CA GLN A 240 -11.88 -19.40 4.00
C GLN A 240 -10.55 -19.01 3.29
N TRP A 241 -10.43 -17.78 2.81
CA TRP A 241 -9.20 -17.33 2.17
C TRP A 241 -8.00 -17.38 3.13
N MET A 242 -8.18 -16.95 4.38
CA MET A 242 -7.12 -17.02 5.40
C MET A 242 -6.66 -18.46 5.63
N LYS A 243 -7.58 -19.42 5.69
CA LYS A 243 -7.27 -20.87 5.80
C LYS A 243 -6.53 -21.38 4.57
N GLU A 244 -6.97 -21.01 3.36
CA GLU A 244 -6.32 -21.39 2.09
C GLU A 244 -4.90 -20.88 1.97
N GLN A 245 -4.60 -19.70 2.57
CA GLN A 245 -3.24 -19.15 2.62
C GLN A 245 -2.40 -19.74 3.77
N GLY A 246 -2.96 -20.55 4.64
CA GLY A 246 -2.28 -21.09 5.81
C GLY A 246 -2.09 -20.08 6.95
N PHE A 247 -2.84 -18.98 6.97
CA PHE A 247 -2.77 -17.89 7.96
C PHE A 247 -3.63 -18.17 9.21
N PHE A 248 -4.33 -19.27 9.26
CA PHE A 248 -5.10 -19.70 10.42
C PHE A 248 -4.37 -20.82 11.16
N ASP A 249 -3.85 -20.50 12.33
CA ASP A 249 -3.51 -21.49 13.34
C ASP A 249 -4.63 -21.67 14.37
N ALA A 250 -4.48 -22.63 15.28
CA ALA A 250 -5.45 -22.90 16.32
C ALA A 250 -5.72 -21.70 17.27
N LYS A 251 -4.83 -20.73 17.33
CA LYS A 251 -4.98 -19.52 18.16
C LYS A 251 -5.89 -18.46 17.52
N HIS A 252 -6.04 -18.51 16.20
CA HIS A 252 -6.81 -17.55 15.44
C HIS A 252 -8.20 -18.07 15.03
N LEU A 253 -8.53 -19.30 15.43
CA LEU A 253 -9.84 -19.89 15.20
C LEU A 253 -10.89 -19.14 15.99
N GLN A 254 -11.85 -18.54 15.33
CA GLN A 254 -13.17 -18.08 15.78
C GLN A 254 -13.53 -16.66 15.37
N TYR A 255 -13.58 -16.43 14.08
CA TYR A 255 -14.18 -15.19 13.57
C TYR A 255 -15.50 -15.44 12.84
N GLU A 256 -15.79 -16.67 12.44
CA GLU A 256 -17.09 -17.03 11.85
C GLU A 256 -18.17 -17.06 12.95
N LYS A 257 -18.90 -15.96 13.09
CA LYS A 257 -20.23 -16.05 13.68
C LYS A 257 -21.19 -16.47 12.58
N ALA A 258 -21.92 -17.54 12.82
CA ALA A 258 -23.00 -17.96 11.93
C ALA A 258 -23.99 -16.80 11.74
N THR A 259 -24.41 -16.56 10.49
CA THR A 259 -25.50 -15.63 10.21
C THR A 259 -26.80 -16.39 10.42
N GLU A 260 -27.59 -15.99 11.39
CA GLU A 260 -28.94 -16.54 11.63
C GLU A 260 -29.95 -15.64 10.91
N TYR A 261 -30.77 -16.23 10.05
CA TYR A 261 -31.91 -15.56 9.46
C TYR A 261 -33.13 -15.87 10.34
N ILE A 262 -33.64 -14.88 11.05
CA ILE A 262 -34.88 -14.97 11.80
C ILE A 262 -36.03 -14.73 10.83
N THR A 263 -36.83 -15.78 10.58
CA THR A 263 -38.02 -15.73 9.70
C THR A 263 -39.29 -15.44 10.50
#